data_f24a28a64319f67fe7ff6c692ea8c517
#
_entry.id   f24a28a64319f67fe7ff6c692ea8c517
#
_cell.length_a   1.000
_cell.length_b   1.000
_cell.length_c   1.000
_cell.angle_alpha   90.00
_cell.angle_beta   90.00
_cell.angle_gamma   90.00
#
_symmetry.space_group_name_H-M   'P 1'
#
loop_
_entity.id
_entity.type
_entity.pdbx_description
1 polymer ?
#
loop_
_entity_poly.entity_id
_entity_poly.type
_entity_poly.pdbx_seq_one_letter_code
_entity_poly.pdbx_strand_id
1 'polypeptide(L)'
;VRSSAASDVYKRQALLVPSLIGMIMTRINYDMLTYLPGDIDTVVGQDILMDEFGKGAFSFVIIEGMDPKDVSSLREDISHVDHVDTVLWYDDFADVSVPMEILPSKLYDAFNSGDSTMLAIFFDTSTSSDDTMEAITAIRSIAGKQCFVSGMSAMVTDLKDLCEKEEPIYVGIAVALACVAMMIFMDNWITPFVFLMSIGMAILLNMGTNYFLGEISYLTKALSAVLQLAVTMDYSIFLWHSYEEQKSMYEDNKEAMAVAINNTLTSVVGSSITTVAGFIALCFMSYTLGLDLGTVSYTHLT
;
A
#
# COMPACT_ATOMS: atom_id res chain seq x y z
N VAL A 1 0.45 14.13 40.33
CA VAL A 1 -0.44 13.56 39.29
C VAL A 1 -0.70 14.57 38.15
N ARG A 2 -0.93 15.86 38.42
CA ARG A 2 -1.13 16.87 37.37
C ARG A 2 0.11 17.09 36.49
N SER A 3 1.31 17.04 37.08
CA SER A 3 2.58 17.24 36.37
C SER A 3 2.93 16.04 35.48
N SER A 4 2.56 14.81 35.87
CA SER A 4 2.78 13.61 35.09
C SER A 4 1.90 13.54 33.83
N ALA A 5 0.59 13.78 33.95
CA ALA A 5 -0.34 13.77 32.81
C ALA A 5 -0.01 14.83 31.74
N ALA A 6 0.34 16.07 32.18
CA ALA A 6 0.77 17.09 31.25
C ALA A 6 2.08 16.72 30.54
N SER A 7 3.06 16.14 31.29
CA SER A 7 4.31 15.66 30.71
C SER A 7 4.10 14.57 29.63
N ASP A 8 3.16 13.66 29.86
CA ASP A 8 2.89 12.57 28.92
C ASP A 8 2.19 13.07 27.65
N VAL A 9 1.30 14.07 27.76
CA VAL A 9 0.70 14.75 26.61
C VAL A 9 1.78 15.45 25.77
N TYR A 10 2.68 16.19 26.41
CA TYR A 10 3.79 16.86 25.69
C TYR A 10 4.75 15.89 25.04
N LYS A 11 5.07 14.75 25.68
CA LYS A 11 5.89 13.70 25.06
C LYS A 11 5.23 13.12 23.80
N ARG A 12 3.93 12.82 23.84
CA ARG A 12 3.19 12.33 22.69
C ARG A 12 3.16 13.35 21.56
N GLN A 13 2.92 14.62 21.87
CA GLN A 13 2.95 15.70 20.87
C GLN A 13 4.35 15.88 20.26
N ALA A 14 5.40 15.79 21.06
CA ALA A 14 6.77 15.88 20.57
C ALA A 14 7.14 14.73 19.63
N LEU A 15 6.58 13.54 19.84
CA LEU A 15 6.79 12.37 18.98
C LEU A 15 6.01 12.44 17.66
N LEU A 16 4.97 13.28 17.55
CA LEU A 16 4.20 13.41 16.31
C LEU A 16 5.04 13.95 15.14
N VAL A 17 5.94 14.90 15.40
CA VAL A 17 6.78 15.50 14.35
C VAL A 17 7.71 14.45 13.72
N PRO A 18 8.54 13.71 14.50
CA PRO A 18 9.36 12.66 13.91
C PRO A 18 8.53 11.53 13.30
N SER A 19 7.33 11.23 13.82
CA SER A 19 6.44 10.22 13.23
C SER A 19 5.88 10.65 11.88
N LEU A 20 5.53 11.91 11.69
CA LEU A 20 5.12 12.42 10.37
C LEU A 20 6.26 12.32 9.36
N ILE A 21 7.48 12.65 9.78
CA ILE A 21 8.67 12.50 8.92
C ILE A 21 8.89 11.01 8.58
N GLY A 22 8.83 10.12 9.58
CA GLY A 22 8.97 8.68 9.38
C GLY A 22 7.92 8.12 8.44
N MET A 23 6.65 8.54 8.58
CA MET A 23 5.57 8.11 7.68
C MET A 23 5.83 8.49 6.21
N ILE A 24 6.34 9.70 5.96
CA ILE A 24 6.66 10.17 4.60
C ILE A 24 7.88 9.41 4.03
N MET A 25 8.85 9.07 4.89
CA MET A 25 10.08 8.38 4.49
C MET A 25 9.94 6.87 4.41
N THR A 26 8.86 6.28 4.90
CA THR A 26 8.61 4.83 4.81
C THR A 26 8.32 4.45 3.37
N ARG A 27 9.11 3.55 2.82
CA ARG A 27 8.91 3.02 1.46
C ARG A 27 7.73 2.06 1.44
N ILE A 28 6.85 2.22 0.44
CA ILE A 28 5.71 1.32 0.23
C ILE A 28 6.02 0.37 -0.92
N ASN A 29 5.92 -0.92 -0.64
CA ASN A 29 6.13 -1.96 -1.65
C ASN A 29 4.78 -2.38 -2.25
N TYR A 30 4.66 -2.25 -3.56
CA TYR A 30 3.46 -2.63 -4.34
C TYR A 30 3.61 -4.00 -4.99
N ASP A 31 4.82 -4.60 -4.97
CA ASP A 31 5.06 -5.92 -5.53
C ASP A 31 4.77 -7.02 -4.52
N MET A 32 3.70 -7.76 -4.77
CA MET A 32 3.31 -8.90 -3.93
C MET A 32 4.24 -10.10 -4.09
N LEU A 33 5.01 -10.17 -5.17
CA LEU A 33 5.93 -11.29 -5.44
C LEU A 33 7.15 -11.25 -4.49
N THR A 34 7.57 -10.07 -4.06
CA THR A 34 8.70 -9.91 -3.13
C THR A 34 8.44 -10.51 -1.74
N TYR A 35 7.17 -10.74 -1.40
CA TYR A 35 6.77 -11.38 -0.15
C TYR A 35 6.72 -12.91 -0.23
N LEU A 36 6.92 -13.48 -1.41
CA LEU A 36 6.99 -14.94 -1.58
C LEU A 36 8.27 -15.50 -0.99
N PRO A 37 8.26 -16.77 -0.48
CA PRO A 37 9.48 -17.45 -0.06
C PRO A 37 10.50 -17.54 -1.20
N GLY A 38 11.78 -17.28 -0.91
CA GLY A 38 12.83 -17.26 -1.93
C GLY A 38 13.17 -18.61 -2.56
N ASP A 39 12.66 -19.72 -2.01
CA ASP A 39 12.84 -21.09 -2.52
C ASP A 39 11.76 -21.53 -3.53
N ILE A 40 10.79 -20.68 -3.82
CA ILE A 40 9.76 -20.96 -4.83
C ILE A 40 10.35 -20.79 -6.23
N ASP A 41 10.07 -21.73 -7.13
CA ASP A 41 10.57 -21.74 -8.51
C ASP A 41 10.36 -20.42 -9.25
N THR A 42 9.26 -19.73 -9.00
CA THR A 42 8.95 -18.42 -9.61
C THR A 42 9.94 -17.34 -9.16
N VAL A 43 10.30 -17.31 -7.88
CA VAL A 43 11.27 -16.33 -7.34
C VAL A 43 12.66 -16.64 -7.84
N VAL A 44 13.07 -17.92 -7.76
CA VAL A 44 14.37 -18.40 -8.29
C VAL A 44 14.48 -18.08 -9.79
N GLY A 45 13.41 -18.30 -10.56
CA GLY A 45 13.36 -17.98 -11.98
C GLY A 45 13.48 -16.48 -12.25
N GLN A 46 12.86 -15.64 -11.43
CA GLN A 46 12.96 -14.18 -11.55
C GLN A 46 14.39 -13.70 -11.23
N ASP A 47 15.03 -14.26 -10.21
CA ASP A 47 16.42 -13.94 -9.86
C ASP A 47 17.38 -14.32 -11.00
N ILE A 48 17.21 -15.50 -11.59
CA ILE A 48 18.01 -15.93 -12.75
C ILE A 48 17.78 -14.98 -13.94
N LEU A 49 16.51 -14.58 -14.18
CA LEU A 49 16.19 -13.68 -15.28
C LEU A 49 16.87 -12.32 -15.11
N MET A 50 16.94 -11.82 -13.88
CA MET A 50 17.60 -10.56 -13.57
C MET A 50 19.13 -10.70 -13.64
N ASP A 51 19.70 -11.69 -12.96
CA ASP A 51 21.14 -11.80 -12.76
C ASP A 51 21.88 -12.28 -14.01
N GLU A 52 21.31 -13.25 -14.73
CA GLU A 52 21.97 -13.89 -15.88
C GLU A 52 21.58 -13.23 -17.23
N PHE A 53 20.35 -12.74 -17.34
CA PHE A 53 19.82 -12.16 -18.59
C PHE A 53 19.71 -10.64 -18.55
N GLY A 54 19.87 -10.01 -17.40
CA GLY A 54 19.71 -8.56 -17.23
C GLY A 54 18.29 -8.06 -17.51
N LYS A 55 17.28 -8.93 -17.40
CA LYS A 55 15.87 -8.63 -17.71
C LYS A 55 15.05 -8.69 -16.43
N GLY A 56 14.78 -7.54 -15.85
CA GLY A 56 14.04 -7.44 -14.59
C GLY A 56 12.54 -7.46 -14.75
N ALA A 57 12.04 -6.50 -15.46
CA ALA A 57 10.62 -6.26 -15.66
C ALA A 57 10.26 -6.27 -17.14
N PHE A 58 8.98 -6.50 -17.42
CA PHE A 58 8.47 -6.40 -18.79
C PHE A 58 7.06 -5.82 -18.83
N SER A 59 6.76 -5.17 -19.95
CA SER A 59 5.44 -4.66 -20.30
C SER A 59 5.17 -4.79 -21.79
N PHE A 60 3.92 -4.65 -22.17
CA PHE A 60 3.48 -4.63 -23.56
C PHE A 60 2.81 -3.30 -23.87
N VAL A 61 3.07 -2.75 -25.06
CA VAL A 61 2.29 -1.65 -25.60
C VAL A 61 1.49 -2.18 -26.77
N ILE A 62 0.18 -2.19 -26.61
CA ILE A 62 -0.78 -2.57 -27.64
C ILE A 62 -1.19 -1.30 -28.37
N ILE A 63 -1.08 -1.28 -29.68
CA ILE A 63 -1.30 -0.12 -30.54
C ILE A 63 -2.40 -0.46 -31.55
N GLU A 64 -3.46 0.34 -31.61
CA GLU A 64 -4.59 0.13 -32.51
C GLU A 64 -4.61 1.15 -33.66
N GLY A 65 -4.73 0.67 -34.90
CA GLY A 65 -4.98 1.49 -36.09
C GLY A 65 -3.88 2.52 -36.42
N MET A 66 -2.63 2.26 -36.04
CA MET A 66 -1.49 3.14 -36.32
C MET A 66 -0.69 2.64 -37.54
N ASP A 67 -0.21 3.57 -38.36
CA ASP A 67 0.65 3.20 -39.48
C ASP A 67 1.97 2.58 -39.00
N PRO A 68 2.48 1.50 -39.63
CA PRO A 68 3.73 0.85 -39.21
C PRO A 68 4.95 1.79 -39.09
N LYS A 69 5.02 2.84 -39.87
CA LYS A 69 6.10 3.84 -39.73
C LYS A 69 5.98 4.67 -38.46
N ASP A 70 4.75 5.01 -38.06
CA ASP A 70 4.49 5.75 -36.83
C ASP A 70 4.75 4.86 -35.64
N VAL A 71 4.43 3.54 -35.72
CA VAL A 71 4.78 2.54 -34.71
C VAL A 71 6.30 2.42 -34.56
N SER A 72 7.05 2.39 -35.65
CA SER A 72 8.52 2.34 -35.62
C SER A 72 9.11 3.59 -34.95
N SER A 73 8.56 4.77 -35.24
CA SER A 73 8.98 6.03 -34.58
C SER A 73 8.65 6.00 -33.08
N LEU A 74 7.44 5.55 -32.70
CA LEU A 74 7.04 5.40 -31.30
C LEU A 74 7.94 4.40 -30.57
N ARG A 75 8.31 3.28 -31.21
CA ARG A 75 9.26 2.31 -30.66
C ARG A 75 10.62 2.95 -30.36
N GLU A 76 11.12 3.78 -31.30
CA GLU A 76 12.38 4.51 -31.12
C GLU A 76 12.27 5.49 -29.95
N ASP A 77 11.19 6.25 -29.85
CA ASP A 77 10.95 7.16 -28.71
C ASP A 77 10.89 6.42 -27.37
N ILE A 78 10.21 5.27 -27.32
CA ILE A 78 10.15 4.42 -26.12
C ILE A 78 11.52 3.85 -25.75
N SER A 79 12.34 3.48 -26.73
CA SER A 79 13.68 2.93 -26.50
C SER A 79 14.65 3.93 -25.87
N HIS A 80 14.35 5.24 -25.94
CA HIS A 80 15.11 6.31 -25.30
C HIS A 80 14.61 6.70 -23.90
N VAL A 81 13.58 6.05 -23.40
CA VAL A 81 13.11 6.26 -22.03
C VAL A 81 14.11 5.62 -21.06
N ASP A 82 14.47 6.33 -20.02
CA ASP A 82 15.36 5.84 -18.98
C ASP A 82 14.83 4.51 -18.40
N HIS A 83 15.75 3.56 -18.13
CA HIS A 83 15.45 2.21 -17.62
C HIS A 83 14.72 1.28 -18.59
N VAL A 84 14.46 1.68 -19.83
CA VAL A 84 14.08 0.77 -20.90
C VAL A 84 15.33 0.15 -21.50
N ASP A 85 15.47 -1.18 -21.33
CA ASP A 85 16.61 -1.92 -21.85
C ASP A 85 16.41 -2.33 -23.32
N THR A 86 15.23 -2.88 -23.63
CA THR A 86 14.96 -3.40 -24.98
C THR A 86 13.48 -3.23 -25.33
N VAL A 87 13.20 -2.80 -26.55
CA VAL A 87 11.86 -2.78 -27.13
C VAL A 87 11.84 -3.68 -28.35
N LEU A 88 11.11 -4.79 -28.28
CA LEU A 88 10.97 -5.76 -29.36
C LEU A 88 9.69 -5.52 -30.14
N TRP A 89 9.84 -5.55 -31.46
CA TRP A 89 8.74 -5.56 -32.43
C TRP A 89 9.09 -6.46 -33.60
N TYR A 90 8.16 -6.65 -34.54
CA TYR A 90 8.43 -7.53 -35.69
C TYR A 90 9.55 -7.01 -36.61
N ASP A 91 9.84 -5.69 -36.63
CA ASP A 91 10.89 -5.08 -37.44
C ASP A 91 12.32 -5.44 -36.99
N ASP A 92 12.49 -5.97 -35.79
CA ASP A 92 13.74 -6.61 -35.33
C ASP A 92 14.05 -7.89 -36.12
N PHE A 93 13.04 -8.51 -36.74
CA PHE A 93 13.12 -9.77 -37.44
C PHE A 93 12.93 -9.61 -38.96
N ALA A 94 12.30 -8.52 -39.41
CA ALA A 94 12.02 -8.22 -40.81
C ALA A 94 11.88 -6.70 -41.02
N ASP A 95 12.54 -6.17 -42.07
CA ASP A 95 12.48 -4.75 -42.38
C ASP A 95 11.04 -4.24 -42.59
N VAL A 96 10.70 -3.07 -42.01
CA VAL A 96 9.38 -2.43 -42.11
C VAL A 96 8.91 -2.20 -43.56
N SER A 97 9.85 -2.14 -44.51
CA SER A 97 9.54 -2.05 -45.95
C SER A 97 9.00 -3.35 -46.57
N VAL A 98 9.12 -4.47 -45.82
CA VAL A 98 8.56 -5.76 -46.27
C VAL A 98 7.06 -5.78 -45.92
N PRO A 99 6.19 -5.95 -46.96
CA PRO A 99 4.76 -6.06 -46.69
C PRO A 99 4.46 -7.18 -45.68
N MET A 100 3.64 -6.87 -44.68
CA MET A 100 3.32 -7.80 -43.57
C MET A 100 2.73 -9.13 -44.07
N GLU A 101 2.05 -9.13 -45.19
CA GLU A 101 1.44 -10.30 -45.86
C GLU A 101 2.48 -11.34 -46.30
N ILE A 102 3.77 -10.94 -46.44
CA ILE A 102 4.86 -11.83 -46.86
C ILE A 102 5.57 -12.47 -45.66
N LEU A 103 5.35 -11.95 -44.45
CA LEU A 103 5.95 -12.50 -43.23
C LEU A 103 5.44 -13.90 -42.95
N PRO A 104 6.26 -14.78 -42.35
CA PRO A 104 5.77 -16.07 -41.82
C PRO A 104 4.61 -15.82 -40.86
N SER A 105 3.48 -16.54 -41.01
CA SER A 105 2.27 -16.32 -40.23
C SER A 105 2.51 -16.37 -38.72
N LYS A 106 3.42 -17.24 -38.26
CA LYS A 106 3.79 -17.33 -36.85
C LYS A 106 4.45 -16.06 -36.31
N LEU A 107 5.25 -15.38 -37.13
CA LEU A 107 5.88 -14.13 -36.74
C LEU A 107 4.86 -12.98 -36.76
N TYR A 108 4.05 -12.93 -37.82
CA TYR A 108 2.97 -11.95 -37.92
C TYR A 108 1.99 -12.04 -36.75
N ASP A 109 1.46 -13.24 -36.49
CA ASP A 109 0.47 -13.51 -35.45
C ASP A 109 1.02 -13.28 -34.02
N ALA A 110 2.36 -13.32 -33.83
CA ALA A 110 2.98 -13.06 -32.55
C ALA A 110 2.91 -11.57 -32.13
N PHE A 111 2.92 -10.66 -33.12
CA PHE A 111 2.93 -9.22 -32.88
C PHE A 111 1.67 -8.50 -33.33
N ASN A 112 0.83 -9.14 -34.14
CA ASN A 112 -0.31 -8.47 -34.75
C ASN A 112 -1.59 -9.31 -34.59
N SER A 113 -2.70 -8.63 -34.38
CA SER A 113 -4.04 -9.23 -34.33
C SER A 113 -5.08 -8.21 -34.82
N GLY A 114 -5.73 -8.49 -35.97
CA GLY A 114 -6.66 -7.55 -36.60
C GLY A 114 -5.97 -6.25 -36.99
N ASP A 115 -6.42 -5.13 -36.46
CA ASP A 115 -5.86 -3.79 -36.70
C ASP A 115 -4.90 -3.34 -35.58
N SER A 116 -4.50 -4.26 -34.72
CA SER A 116 -3.65 -3.99 -33.57
C SER A 116 -2.28 -4.62 -33.73
N THR A 117 -1.25 -3.91 -33.27
CA THR A 117 0.12 -4.43 -33.12
C THR A 117 0.61 -4.28 -31.69
N MET A 118 1.64 -5.07 -31.32
CA MET A 118 2.15 -5.13 -29.95
C MET A 118 3.65 -4.94 -29.91
N LEU A 119 4.13 -4.04 -29.06
CA LEU A 119 5.54 -3.93 -28.68
C LEU A 119 5.76 -4.65 -27.35
N ALA A 120 6.85 -5.40 -27.22
CA ALA A 120 7.29 -5.96 -25.95
C ALA A 120 8.46 -5.13 -25.40
N ILE A 121 8.31 -4.62 -24.18
CA ILE A 121 9.29 -3.74 -23.54
C ILE A 121 9.89 -4.49 -22.37
N PHE A 122 11.21 -4.50 -22.29
CA PHE A 122 11.98 -5.03 -21.16
C PHE A 122 12.70 -3.88 -20.45
N PHE A 123 12.73 -3.95 -19.12
CA PHE A 123 13.38 -2.96 -18.26
C PHE A 123 14.62 -3.57 -17.60
N ASP A 124 15.59 -2.74 -17.29
CA ASP A 124 16.83 -3.10 -16.58
C ASP A 124 16.68 -3.16 -15.05
N THR A 125 15.49 -2.84 -14.56
CA THR A 125 15.13 -2.81 -13.13
C THR A 125 13.98 -3.76 -12.81
N SER A 126 13.72 -4.00 -11.53
CA SER A 126 12.66 -4.93 -11.09
C SER A 126 11.25 -4.37 -11.34
N THR A 127 10.25 -5.27 -11.35
CA THR A 127 8.85 -4.95 -11.65
C THR A 127 8.26 -3.83 -10.79
N SER A 128 8.67 -3.73 -9.52
CA SER A 128 8.17 -2.75 -8.54
C SER A 128 9.16 -1.64 -8.22
N SER A 129 10.26 -1.54 -8.97
CA SER A 129 11.20 -0.43 -8.83
C SER A 129 10.51 0.89 -9.15
N ASP A 130 10.85 1.94 -8.39
CA ASP A 130 10.38 3.29 -8.69
C ASP A 130 10.82 3.71 -10.11
N ASP A 131 12.03 3.30 -10.53
CA ASP A 131 12.56 3.55 -11.88
C ASP A 131 11.69 2.92 -12.97
N THR A 132 11.26 1.64 -12.79
CA THR A 132 10.33 0.99 -13.73
C THR A 132 8.97 1.70 -13.78
N MET A 133 8.44 2.13 -12.64
CA MET A 133 7.16 2.86 -12.58
C MET A 133 7.25 4.25 -13.23
N GLU A 134 8.38 4.93 -13.06
CA GLU A 134 8.64 6.20 -13.76
C GLU A 134 8.75 5.99 -15.27
N ALA A 135 9.47 4.94 -15.72
CA ALA A 135 9.56 4.57 -17.13
C ALA A 135 8.17 4.26 -17.73
N ILE A 136 7.32 3.49 -17.04
CA ILE A 136 5.92 3.22 -17.47
C ILE A 136 5.13 4.53 -17.62
N THR A 137 5.28 5.44 -16.65
CA THR A 137 4.60 6.74 -16.69
C THR A 137 5.10 7.61 -17.87
N ALA A 138 6.42 7.61 -18.13
CA ALA A 138 7.01 8.28 -19.28
C ALA A 138 6.51 7.68 -20.59
N ILE A 139 6.50 6.35 -20.73
CA ILE A 139 5.95 5.65 -21.89
C ILE A 139 4.49 6.05 -22.15
N ARG A 140 3.65 6.09 -21.12
CA ARG A 140 2.25 6.53 -21.24
C ARG A 140 2.11 7.98 -21.70
N SER A 141 3.04 8.84 -21.36
CA SER A 141 3.04 10.24 -21.79
C SER A 141 3.41 10.41 -23.27
N ILE A 142 4.26 9.51 -23.79
CA ILE A 142 4.68 9.45 -25.21
C ILE A 142 3.60 8.75 -26.03
N ALA A 143 3.03 7.67 -25.49
CA ALA A 143 2.01 6.88 -26.12
C ALA A 143 0.71 7.68 -26.30
N GLY A 144 0.18 7.73 -27.51
CA GLY A 144 -1.09 8.39 -27.82
C GLY A 144 -2.31 7.61 -27.31
N LYS A 145 -3.50 8.15 -27.56
CA LYS A 145 -4.78 7.53 -27.15
C LYS A 145 -5.07 6.17 -27.79
N GLN A 146 -4.34 5.81 -28.84
CA GLN A 146 -4.45 4.52 -29.53
C GLN A 146 -3.53 3.45 -28.91
N CYS A 147 -2.79 3.78 -27.87
CA CYS A 147 -1.81 2.91 -27.24
C CYS A 147 -2.25 2.54 -25.82
N PHE A 148 -2.16 1.26 -25.50
CA PHE A 148 -2.51 0.70 -24.18
C PHE A 148 -1.27 0.01 -23.61
N VAL A 149 -0.74 0.55 -22.53
CA VAL A 149 0.38 -0.06 -21.80
C VAL A 149 -0.15 -1.09 -20.83
N SER A 150 0.27 -2.35 -20.96
CA SER A 150 -0.18 -3.49 -20.17
C SER A 150 1.01 -4.36 -19.74
N GLY A 151 0.77 -5.36 -18.93
CA GLY A 151 1.80 -6.26 -18.40
C GLY A 151 2.00 -6.06 -16.89
N MET A 152 2.88 -6.88 -16.30
CA MET A 152 3.04 -6.92 -14.84
C MET A 152 3.51 -5.57 -14.27
N SER A 153 4.49 -4.94 -14.90
CA SER A 153 5.02 -3.65 -14.41
C SER A 153 4.00 -2.52 -14.54
N ALA A 154 3.25 -2.49 -15.65
CA ALA A 154 2.16 -1.53 -15.84
C ALA A 154 1.05 -1.73 -14.80
N MET A 155 0.71 -3.00 -14.47
CA MET A 155 -0.28 -3.33 -13.45
C MET A 155 0.16 -2.86 -12.05
N VAL A 156 1.43 -3.04 -11.69
CA VAL A 156 1.97 -2.57 -10.40
C VAL A 156 1.92 -1.03 -10.32
N THR A 157 2.24 -0.34 -11.43
CA THR A 157 2.14 1.13 -11.52
C THR A 157 0.69 1.60 -11.33
N ASP A 158 -0.27 0.96 -12.02
CA ASP A 158 -1.69 1.29 -11.88
C ASP A 158 -2.21 1.02 -10.46
N LEU A 159 -1.73 -0.06 -9.83
CA LEU A 159 -2.09 -0.39 -8.46
C LEU A 159 -1.58 0.68 -7.48
N LYS A 160 -0.34 1.16 -7.67
CA LYS A 160 0.21 2.28 -6.88
C LYS A 160 -0.65 3.52 -7.02
N ASP A 161 -0.89 3.97 -8.26
CA ASP A 161 -1.66 5.18 -8.55
C ASP A 161 -3.09 5.09 -7.98
N LEU A 162 -3.72 3.92 -8.09
CA LEU A 162 -5.05 3.68 -7.54
C LEU A 162 -5.05 3.73 -6.02
N CYS A 163 -4.09 3.04 -5.37
CA CYS A 163 -3.98 3.03 -3.91
C CYS A 163 -3.70 4.43 -3.36
N GLU A 164 -2.76 5.18 -3.95
CA GLU A 164 -2.45 6.54 -3.51
C GLU A 164 -3.65 7.50 -3.62
N LYS A 165 -4.48 7.30 -4.63
CA LYS A 165 -5.68 8.12 -4.87
C LYS A 165 -6.86 7.72 -3.97
N GLU A 166 -7.09 6.43 -3.79
CA GLU A 166 -8.30 5.92 -3.14
C GLU A 166 -8.15 5.75 -1.62
N GLU A 167 -6.94 5.36 -1.14
CA GLU A 167 -6.69 5.11 0.29
C GLU A 167 -7.15 6.29 1.18
N PRO A 168 -6.78 7.56 0.93
CA PRO A 168 -7.20 8.67 1.79
C PRO A 168 -8.71 8.88 1.78
N ILE A 169 -9.39 8.57 0.68
CA ILE A 169 -10.85 8.71 0.57
C ILE A 169 -11.53 7.66 1.45
N TYR A 170 -11.12 6.40 1.34
CA TYR A 170 -11.73 5.32 2.13
C TYR A 170 -11.40 5.43 3.62
N VAL A 171 -10.20 5.86 3.98
CA VAL A 171 -9.85 6.18 5.37
C VAL A 171 -10.72 7.31 5.89
N GLY A 172 -10.95 8.36 5.11
CA GLY A 172 -11.85 9.46 5.47
C GLY A 172 -13.30 8.98 5.69
N ILE A 173 -13.81 8.10 4.83
CA ILE A 173 -15.14 7.49 4.98
C ILE A 173 -15.18 6.64 6.26
N ALA A 174 -14.16 5.83 6.53
CA ALA A 174 -14.09 5.01 7.75
C ALA A 174 -14.11 5.88 9.02
N VAL A 175 -13.34 6.97 9.05
CA VAL A 175 -13.34 7.93 10.16
C VAL A 175 -14.71 8.59 10.33
N ALA A 176 -15.38 8.98 9.24
CA ALA A 176 -16.71 9.57 9.29
C ALA A 176 -17.76 8.59 9.84
N LEU A 177 -17.73 7.33 9.39
CA LEU A 177 -18.61 6.27 9.90
C LEU A 177 -18.32 5.96 11.37
N ALA A 178 -17.06 5.91 11.77
CA ALA A 178 -16.65 5.74 13.17
C ALA A 178 -17.18 6.90 14.04
N CYS A 179 -17.08 8.13 13.56
CA CYS A 179 -17.63 9.31 14.24
C CYS A 179 -19.14 9.19 14.44
N VAL A 180 -19.88 8.82 13.41
CA VAL A 180 -21.34 8.61 13.48
C VAL A 180 -21.69 7.51 14.47
N ALA A 181 -20.98 6.37 14.42
CA ALA A 181 -21.18 5.27 15.36
C ALA A 181 -20.96 5.73 16.80
N MET A 182 -19.84 6.42 17.07
CA MET A 182 -19.57 6.96 18.41
C MET A 182 -20.63 7.96 18.85
N MET A 183 -21.14 8.83 17.98
CA MET A 183 -22.22 9.78 18.30
C MET A 183 -23.54 9.09 18.67
N ILE A 184 -23.81 7.91 18.11
CA ILE A 184 -25.00 7.11 18.44
C ILE A 184 -24.84 6.44 19.80
N PHE A 185 -23.65 5.98 20.14
CA PHE A 185 -23.39 5.22 21.37
C PHE A 185 -22.94 6.09 22.57
N MET A 186 -22.58 7.36 22.33
CA MET A 186 -22.14 8.28 23.38
C MET A 186 -23.15 9.44 23.50
N ASP A 187 -23.58 9.72 24.72
CA ASP A 187 -24.56 10.79 24.98
C ASP A 187 -24.01 12.22 24.84
N ASN A 188 -22.79 12.36 24.31
CA ASN A 188 -22.09 13.64 24.17
C ASN A 188 -21.49 13.80 22.78
N TRP A 189 -21.79 14.93 22.10
CA TRP A 189 -21.34 15.23 20.75
C TRP A 189 -19.84 15.59 20.63
N ILE A 190 -19.20 16.04 21.71
CA ILE A 190 -17.81 16.47 21.71
C ILE A 190 -16.86 15.27 21.94
N THR A 191 -17.28 14.32 22.75
CA THR A 191 -16.46 13.18 23.14
C THR A 191 -15.96 12.34 21.94
N PRO A 192 -16.78 12.02 20.91
CA PRO A 192 -16.32 11.32 19.72
C PRO A 192 -15.15 11.99 19.01
N PHE A 193 -15.17 13.32 18.88
CA PHE A 193 -14.07 14.06 18.23
C PHE A 193 -12.78 14.00 19.02
N VAL A 194 -12.84 14.06 20.35
CA VAL A 194 -11.65 13.93 21.21
C VAL A 194 -11.05 12.53 21.11
N PHE A 195 -11.89 11.50 21.10
CA PHE A 195 -11.42 10.12 20.91
C PHE A 195 -10.81 9.90 19.52
N LEU A 196 -11.50 10.34 18.46
CA LEU A 196 -10.99 10.23 17.10
C LEU A 196 -9.67 10.97 16.91
N MET A 197 -9.50 12.14 17.52
CA MET A 197 -8.23 12.86 17.51
C MET A 197 -7.13 12.09 18.24
N SER A 198 -7.44 11.45 19.36
CA SER A 198 -6.48 10.60 20.11
C SER A 198 -6.10 9.35 19.30
N ILE A 199 -7.08 8.70 18.67
CA ILE A 199 -6.88 7.54 17.79
C ILE A 199 -6.05 7.94 16.56
N GLY A 200 -6.37 9.07 15.94
CA GLY A 200 -5.60 9.61 14.81
C GLY A 200 -4.13 9.87 15.17
N MET A 201 -3.85 10.41 16.37
CA MET A 201 -2.48 10.53 16.85
C MET A 201 -1.79 9.18 17.02
N ALA A 202 -2.49 8.17 17.52
CA ALA A 202 -1.94 6.83 17.66
C ALA A 202 -1.63 6.18 16.31
N ILE A 203 -2.51 6.35 15.31
CA ILE A 203 -2.29 5.89 13.93
C ILE A 203 -1.06 6.57 13.32
N LEU A 204 -0.92 7.89 13.48
CA LEU A 204 0.25 8.62 12.99
C LEU A 204 1.55 8.16 13.65
N LEU A 205 1.53 7.86 14.94
CA LEU A 205 2.70 7.30 15.65
C LEU A 205 3.04 5.91 15.10
N ASN A 206 2.05 5.06 14.86
CA ASN A 206 2.25 3.75 14.26
C ASN A 206 2.87 3.86 12.85
N MET A 207 2.23 4.64 11.97
CA MET A 207 2.73 4.85 10.61
C MET A 207 4.16 5.40 10.61
N GLY A 208 4.51 6.29 11.54
CA GLY A 208 5.84 6.87 11.65
C GLY A 208 6.91 5.88 12.10
N THR A 209 6.56 4.92 12.96
CA THR A 209 7.52 3.89 13.42
C THR A 209 7.81 2.84 12.35
N ASN A 210 6.98 2.71 11.31
CA ASN A 210 7.22 1.82 10.19
C ASN A 210 8.51 2.17 9.42
N TYR A 211 8.99 3.40 9.51
CA TYR A 211 10.30 3.80 8.99
C TYR A 211 11.44 2.88 9.45
N PHE A 212 11.38 2.39 10.69
CA PHE A 212 12.40 1.47 11.24
C PHE A 212 12.32 0.06 10.65
N LEU A 213 11.23 -0.29 9.97
CA LEU A 213 11.06 -1.56 9.25
C LEU A 213 11.66 -1.50 7.84
N GLY A 214 11.99 -0.28 7.34
CA GLY A 214 12.52 -0.03 6.01
C GLY A 214 11.42 0.14 4.97
N GLU A 215 10.73 -0.93 4.64
CA GLU A 215 9.58 -0.91 3.72
C GLU A 215 8.41 -1.71 4.29
N ILE A 216 7.21 -1.36 3.88
CA ILE A 216 5.98 -2.07 4.22
C ILE A 216 5.12 -2.25 2.97
N SER A 217 4.31 -3.32 2.93
CA SER A 217 3.34 -3.54 1.86
C SER A 217 2.27 -2.45 1.83
N TYR A 218 1.81 -2.10 0.64
CA TYR A 218 0.64 -1.23 0.47
C TYR A 218 -0.62 -1.78 1.17
N LEU A 219 -0.79 -3.13 1.18
CA LEU A 219 -1.87 -3.77 1.93
C LEU A 219 -1.74 -3.55 3.44
N THR A 220 -0.53 -3.71 3.97
CA THR A 220 -0.24 -3.46 5.39
C THR A 220 -0.52 -2.01 5.76
N LYS A 221 -0.09 -1.06 4.93
CA LYS A 221 -0.34 0.36 5.13
C LYS A 221 -1.85 0.66 5.23
N ALA A 222 -2.62 0.22 4.23
CA ALA A 222 -4.06 0.47 4.18
C ALA A 222 -4.83 -0.21 5.31
N LEU A 223 -4.54 -1.50 5.56
CA LEU A 223 -5.26 -2.30 6.56
C LEU A 223 -4.91 -1.89 7.98
N SER A 224 -3.64 -1.58 8.30
CA SER A 224 -3.22 -1.26 9.66
C SER A 224 -3.91 -0.01 10.20
N ALA A 225 -4.09 1.03 9.38
CA ALA A 225 -4.79 2.25 9.77
C ALA A 225 -6.26 1.98 10.12
N VAL A 226 -6.97 1.22 9.28
CA VAL A 226 -8.39 0.89 9.48
C VAL A 226 -8.58 -0.07 10.65
N LEU A 227 -7.73 -1.10 10.77
CA LEU A 227 -7.77 -2.04 11.89
C LEU A 227 -7.50 -1.35 13.23
N GLN A 228 -6.50 -0.47 13.27
CA GLN A 228 -6.19 0.29 14.48
C GLN A 228 -7.34 1.21 14.87
N LEU A 229 -7.98 1.89 13.91
CA LEU A 229 -9.17 2.70 14.15
C LEU A 229 -10.28 1.86 14.77
N ALA A 230 -10.62 0.72 14.17
CA ALA A 230 -11.71 -0.14 14.63
C ALA A 230 -11.48 -0.68 16.04
N VAL A 231 -10.32 -1.29 16.30
CA VAL A 231 -10.00 -1.91 17.60
C VAL A 231 -9.91 -0.86 18.70
N THR A 232 -9.28 0.29 18.43
CA THR A 232 -9.13 1.35 19.45
C THR A 232 -10.46 2.04 19.75
N MET A 233 -11.35 2.14 18.75
CA MET A 233 -12.68 2.69 18.92
C MET A 233 -13.52 1.85 19.89
N ASP A 234 -13.50 0.53 19.75
CA ASP A 234 -14.26 -0.38 20.62
C ASP A 234 -13.83 -0.25 22.09
N TYR A 235 -12.53 -0.17 22.35
CA TYR A 235 -12.00 0.05 23.70
C TYR A 235 -12.40 1.42 24.26
N SER A 236 -12.44 2.44 23.42
CA SER A 236 -12.84 3.79 23.80
C SER A 236 -14.32 3.87 24.18
N ILE A 237 -15.19 3.22 23.41
CA ILE A 237 -16.63 3.14 23.69
C ILE A 237 -16.87 2.37 25.00
N PHE A 238 -16.20 1.24 25.19
CA PHE A 238 -16.33 0.43 26.39
C PHE A 238 -15.89 1.19 27.65
N LEU A 239 -14.75 1.88 27.60
CA LEU A 239 -14.29 2.72 28.70
C LEU A 239 -15.25 3.87 29.00
N TRP A 240 -15.81 4.51 27.94
CA TRP A 240 -16.76 5.60 28.09
C TRP A 240 -18.03 5.16 28.80
N HIS A 241 -18.64 4.04 28.42
CA HIS A 241 -19.82 3.51 29.08
C HIS A 241 -19.55 3.19 30.55
N SER A 242 -18.43 2.56 30.84
CA SER A 242 -18.04 2.30 32.25
C SER A 242 -17.86 3.60 33.04
N TYR A 243 -17.28 4.65 32.39
CA TYR A 243 -17.14 5.95 33.04
C TYR A 243 -18.48 6.64 33.31
N GLU A 244 -19.41 6.66 32.36
CA GLU A 244 -20.76 7.25 32.58
C GLU A 244 -21.54 6.51 33.69
N GLU A 245 -21.40 5.20 33.80
CA GLU A 245 -21.98 4.42 34.91
C GLU A 245 -21.38 4.87 36.24
N GLN A 246 -20.06 4.96 36.35
CA GLN A 246 -19.38 5.34 37.60
C GLN A 246 -19.63 6.82 37.96
N LYS A 247 -19.74 7.68 37.00
CA LYS A 247 -19.99 9.12 37.21
C LYS A 247 -21.33 9.39 37.94
N SER A 248 -22.30 8.50 37.79
CA SER A 248 -23.54 8.58 38.57
C SER A 248 -23.38 8.22 40.06
N MET A 249 -22.29 7.52 40.42
CA MET A 249 -22.03 7.01 41.77
C MET A 249 -21.00 7.83 42.56
N TYR A 250 -20.13 8.60 41.86
CA TYR A 250 -19.04 9.38 42.44
C TYR A 250 -19.18 10.85 42.14
N GLU A 251 -18.92 11.72 43.15
CA GLU A 251 -18.96 13.17 42.98
C GLU A 251 -17.72 13.71 42.22
N ASP A 252 -16.56 13.06 42.42
CA ASP A 252 -15.32 13.44 41.68
C ASP A 252 -15.18 12.64 40.41
N ASN A 253 -15.17 13.36 39.29
CA ASN A 253 -14.98 12.80 37.92
C ASN A 253 -13.67 12.00 37.80
N LYS A 254 -12.63 12.33 38.59
CA LYS A 254 -11.34 11.59 38.54
C LYS A 254 -11.45 10.24 39.26
N GLU A 255 -12.17 10.21 40.34
CA GLU A 255 -12.42 8.98 41.06
C GLU A 255 -13.31 8.04 40.24
N ALA A 256 -14.38 8.58 39.63
CA ALA A 256 -15.23 7.85 38.68
C ALA A 256 -14.41 7.27 37.52
N MET A 257 -13.52 8.05 36.93
CA MET A 257 -12.66 7.57 35.84
C MET A 257 -11.65 6.51 36.30
N ALA A 258 -11.06 6.66 37.48
CA ALA A 258 -10.12 5.67 38.02
C ALA A 258 -10.80 4.32 38.27
N VAL A 259 -12.03 4.34 38.77
CA VAL A 259 -12.83 3.11 38.96
C VAL A 259 -13.24 2.51 37.63
N ALA A 260 -13.68 3.32 36.67
CA ALA A 260 -14.01 2.87 35.31
C ALA A 260 -12.83 2.16 34.63
N ILE A 261 -11.64 2.75 34.70
CA ILE A 261 -10.41 2.13 34.17
C ILE A 261 -10.14 0.79 34.85
N ASN A 262 -10.22 0.73 36.17
CA ASN A 262 -9.98 -0.50 36.91
C ASN A 262 -10.98 -1.61 36.54
N ASN A 263 -12.25 -1.27 36.36
CA ASN A 263 -13.30 -2.21 36.00
C ASN A 263 -13.16 -2.74 34.57
N THR A 264 -12.67 -1.91 33.65
CA THR A 264 -12.52 -2.27 32.24
C THR A 264 -11.16 -2.90 31.93
N LEU A 265 -10.14 -2.66 32.74
CA LEU A 265 -8.75 -3.03 32.47
C LEU A 265 -8.61 -4.53 32.15
N THR A 266 -9.21 -5.42 32.92
CA THR A 266 -9.09 -6.87 32.70
C THR A 266 -9.67 -7.29 31.35
N SER A 267 -10.83 -6.74 31.00
CA SER A 267 -11.50 -7.06 29.73
C SER A 267 -10.72 -6.49 28.52
N VAL A 268 -10.25 -5.25 28.62
CA VAL A 268 -9.46 -4.61 27.57
C VAL A 268 -8.12 -5.32 27.37
N VAL A 269 -7.40 -5.62 28.47
CA VAL A 269 -6.13 -6.37 28.41
C VAL A 269 -6.34 -7.77 27.84
N GLY A 270 -7.39 -8.48 28.28
CA GLY A 270 -7.70 -9.81 27.76
C GLY A 270 -8.00 -9.80 26.26
N SER A 271 -8.80 -8.87 25.78
CA SER A 271 -9.10 -8.69 24.35
C SER A 271 -7.84 -8.28 23.56
N SER A 272 -7.03 -7.36 24.08
CA SER A 272 -5.78 -6.95 23.45
C SER A 272 -4.79 -8.11 23.30
N ILE A 273 -4.64 -8.95 24.33
CA ILE A 273 -3.75 -10.13 24.28
C ILE A 273 -4.19 -11.10 23.18
N THR A 274 -5.49 -11.35 23.03
CA THR A 274 -6.00 -12.26 21.98
C THR A 274 -5.76 -11.69 20.58
N THR A 275 -5.95 -10.39 20.39
CA THR A 275 -5.70 -9.70 19.14
C THR A 275 -4.20 -9.72 18.79
N VAL A 276 -3.34 -9.39 19.74
CA VAL A 276 -1.87 -9.45 19.58
C VAL A 276 -1.42 -10.87 19.28
N ALA A 277 -1.95 -11.90 19.97
CA ALA A 277 -1.62 -13.28 19.68
C ALA A 277 -2.00 -13.68 18.22
N GLY A 278 -3.11 -13.18 17.70
CA GLY A 278 -3.51 -13.35 16.32
C GLY A 278 -2.50 -12.73 15.33
N PHE A 279 -2.07 -11.49 15.57
CA PHE A 279 -1.06 -10.83 14.71
C PHE A 279 0.32 -11.48 14.82
N ILE A 280 0.73 -11.92 16.03
CA ILE A 280 1.97 -12.68 16.21
C ILE A 280 1.91 -13.99 15.40
N ALA A 281 0.76 -14.67 15.37
CA ALA A 281 0.63 -15.89 14.57
C ALA A 281 0.85 -15.65 13.06
N LEU A 282 0.45 -14.48 12.53
CA LEU A 282 0.73 -14.11 11.13
C LEU A 282 2.24 -13.99 10.86
N CYS A 283 3.04 -13.59 11.86
CA CYS A 283 4.49 -13.47 11.69
C CYS A 283 5.21 -14.82 11.42
N PHE A 284 4.55 -15.95 11.65
CA PHE A 284 5.10 -17.29 11.37
C PHE A 284 4.69 -17.85 10.01
N MET A 285 3.99 -17.06 9.19
CA MET A 285 3.65 -17.48 7.83
C MET A 285 4.88 -17.52 6.93
N SER A 286 4.96 -18.51 6.04
CA SER A 286 6.01 -18.57 5.01
C SER A 286 5.90 -17.41 4.01
N TYR A 287 4.68 -16.93 3.76
CA TYR A 287 4.42 -15.71 2.99
C TYR A 287 4.71 -14.50 3.89
N THR A 288 5.81 -13.80 3.60
CA THR A 288 6.35 -12.75 4.49
C THR A 288 5.47 -11.51 4.61
N LEU A 289 4.43 -11.36 3.76
CA LEU A 289 3.37 -10.38 3.96
C LEU A 289 2.68 -10.55 5.34
N GLY A 290 2.57 -11.80 5.82
CA GLY A 290 2.06 -12.08 7.17
C GLY A 290 2.94 -11.49 8.26
N LEU A 291 4.25 -11.56 8.11
CA LEU A 291 5.21 -10.93 9.01
C LEU A 291 5.08 -9.41 9.00
N ASP A 292 4.98 -8.82 7.81
CA ASP A 292 4.82 -7.38 7.62
C ASP A 292 3.52 -6.87 8.28
N LEU A 293 2.37 -7.44 7.92
CA LEU A 293 1.08 -7.10 8.50
C LEU A 293 1.03 -7.35 10.01
N GLY A 294 1.56 -8.48 10.47
CA GLY A 294 1.63 -8.86 11.87
C GLY A 294 2.44 -7.84 12.67
N THR A 295 3.66 -7.52 12.23
CA THR A 295 4.58 -6.60 12.91
C THR A 295 4.01 -5.20 13.03
N VAL A 296 3.51 -4.63 11.93
CA VAL A 296 2.92 -3.28 11.92
C VAL A 296 1.67 -3.22 12.79
N SER A 297 0.81 -4.24 12.72
CA SER A 297 -0.48 -4.21 13.43
C SER A 297 -0.34 -4.43 14.94
N TYR A 298 0.56 -5.31 15.43
CA TYR A 298 0.69 -5.52 16.86
C TYR A 298 1.45 -4.41 17.59
N THR A 299 2.35 -3.69 16.91
CA THR A 299 3.27 -2.74 17.54
C THR A 299 2.54 -1.62 18.30
N HIS A 300 1.36 -1.22 17.88
CA HIS A 300 0.61 -0.11 18.46
C HIS A 300 -0.82 -0.43 18.91
N LEU A 301 -1.19 -1.71 18.95
CA LEU A 301 -2.48 -2.16 19.50
C LEU A 301 -2.47 -2.26 21.03
N THR A 302 -1.31 -2.30 21.62
CA THR A 302 -1.08 -2.35 23.08
C THR A 302 -0.49 -1.04 23.59
#